data_e600168fcdc41ca0c59085ab693079e6
#
_entry.id   e600168fcdc41ca0c59085ab693079e6
#
_cell.length_a   1.000
_cell.length_b   1.000
_cell.length_c   1.000
_cell.angle_alpha   90.00
_cell.angle_beta   90.00
_cell.angle_gamma   90.00
#
_symmetry.space_group_name_H-M   'P 1'
#
loop_
_entity.id
_entity.type
_entity.pdbx_description
1 polymer ?
#
loop_
_entity_poly.entity_id
_entity_poly.type
_entity_poly.pdbx_seq_one_letter_code
_entity_poly.pdbx_strand_id
1 'polypeptide(L)'
;ATRDKDNNLVWDSANEGTADILGQSLVPTTPEETIVIKGTAVKMKSGELMGNFAAGNIYTGDFGSATLSPMGAKLKWGIPFTSRPLALRGWYRYEPQSINRTSDSYSHLSGQPDFCQIQIFLTNWSAPFEISTGDNRFVDTSKNNKTIIAYGGLISQDNTTDNPESK
;
A
#
# COMPACT_ATOMS: atom_id res chain seq x y z
N ALA A 1 3.68 -12.05 2.36
CA ALA A 1 4.61 -11.97 1.21
C ALA A 1 4.25 -12.97 0.12
N THR A 2 4.42 -12.62 -1.15
CA THR A 2 4.31 -13.56 -2.28
C THR A 2 5.64 -13.67 -3.02
N ARG A 3 5.89 -14.84 -3.63
CA ARG A 3 7.15 -15.11 -4.32
C ARG A 3 6.89 -15.57 -5.74
N ASP A 4 7.85 -15.32 -6.62
CA ASP A 4 7.83 -15.82 -7.99
C ASP A 4 8.27 -17.30 -8.07
N LYS A 5 8.32 -17.85 -9.29
CA LYS A 5 8.73 -19.24 -9.55
C LYS A 5 10.18 -19.55 -9.14
N ASP A 6 11.01 -18.52 -9.04
CA ASP A 6 12.43 -18.63 -8.66
C ASP A 6 12.63 -18.28 -7.16
N ASN A 7 11.52 -18.24 -6.40
CA ASN A 7 11.46 -17.92 -4.96
C ASN A 7 11.88 -16.48 -4.60
N ASN A 8 11.95 -15.57 -5.56
CA ASN A 8 12.20 -14.16 -5.28
C ASN A 8 10.94 -13.51 -4.74
N LEU A 9 11.10 -12.65 -3.74
CA LEU A 9 10.02 -11.86 -3.19
C LEU A 9 9.48 -10.87 -4.24
N VAL A 10 8.17 -10.81 -4.40
CA VAL A 10 7.51 -9.91 -5.35
C VAL A 10 6.61 -8.92 -4.64
N TRP A 11 5.67 -9.42 -3.83
CA TRP A 11 4.70 -8.59 -3.13
C TRP A 11 4.74 -8.83 -1.65
N ASP A 12 4.67 -7.75 -0.90
CA ASP A 12 4.55 -7.78 0.54
C ASP A 12 3.57 -6.72 1.07
N SER A 13 3.33 -6.73 2.36
CA SER A 13 2.47 -5.79 3.08
C SER A 13 3.09 -5.45 4.43
N ALA A 14 2.56 -4.44 5.10
CA ALA A 14 2.99 -4.08 6.45
C ALA A 14 2.35 -4.95 7.56
N ASN A 15 1.73 -6.10 7.22
CA ASN A 15 1.11 -6.98 8.20
C ASN A 15 2.07 -7.47 9.31
N GLU A 16 3.33 -7.73 8.97
CA GLU A 16 4.33 -8.15 9.96
C GLU A 16 4.52 -7.08 11.04
N GLY A 17 4.52 -5.80 10.65
CA GLY A 17 4.63 -4.70 11.61
C GLY A 17 3.46 -4.62 12.57
N THR A 18 2.24 -4.90 12.12
CA THR A 18 1.08 -4.97 13.02
C THR A 18 1.13 -6.20 13.92
N ALA A 19 1.59 -7.33 13.40
CA ALA A 19 1.75 -8.55 14.19
C ALA A 19 2.82 -8.40 15.29
N ASP A 20 3.94 -7.76 14.98
CA ASP A 20 5.04 -7.55 15.92
C ASP A 20 4.68 -6.57 17.05
N ILE A 21 3.91 -5.52 16.75
CA ILE A 21 3.57 -4.48 17.72
C ILE A 21 2.27 -4.81 18.47
N LEU A 22 1.26 -5.31 17.77
CA LEU A 22 -0.12 -5.41 18.25
C LEU A 22 -0.59 -6.87 18.39
N GLY A 23 0.29 -7.83 18.10
CA GLY A 23 -0.09 -9.23 17.96
C GLY A 23 -0.90 -9.47 16.68
N GLN A 24 -1.32 -10.70 16.45
CA GLN A 24 -2.05 -11.08 15.21
C GLN A 24 -3.53 -10.68 15.21
N SER A 25 -3.96 -9.82 16.12
CA SER A 25 -5.36 -9.39 16.22
C SER A 25 -5.77 -8.36 15.15
N LEU A 26 -4.81 -7.75 14.46
CA LEU A 26 -5.06 -6.81 13.37
C LEU A 26 -4.23 -7.18 12.13
N VAL A 27 -4.90 -7.67 11.09
CA VAL A 27 -4.29 -8.06 9.81
C VAL A 27 -4.96 -7.26 8.68
N PRO A 28 -4.45 -6.07 8.33
CA PRO A 28 -5.09 -5.17 7.37
C PRO A 28 -5.12 -5.69 5.93
N THR A 29 -4.24 -6.61 5.57
CA THR A 29 -4.10 -7.12 4.20
C THR A 29 -4.22 -8.64 4.20
N THR A 30 -5.23 -9.16 3.52
CA THR A 30 -5.55 -10.60 3.48
C THR A 30 -5.81 -11.07 2.05
N PRO A 31 -5.68 -12.37 1.74
CA PRO A 31 -6.20 -12.91 0.49
C PRO A 31 -7.72 -12.71 0.39
N GLU A 32 -8.20 -12.49 -0.83
CA GLU A 32 -9.62 -12.48 -1.16
C GLU A 32 -9.90 -13.56 -2.22
N GLU A 33 -10.81 -14.46 -1.92
CA GLU A 33 -11.12 -15.62 -2.76
C GLU A 33 -12.57 -15.64 -3.26
N THR A 34 -13.43 -14.81 -2.69
CA THR A 34 -14.86 -14.80 -2.99
C THR A 34 -15.23 -13.72 -4.02
N ILE A 35 -14.58 -12.56 -3.94
CA ILE A 35 -14.81 -11.43 -4.86
C ILE A 35 -13.58 -11.30 -5.75
N VAL A 36 -13.50 -12.17 -6.74
CA VAL A 36 -12.36 -12.23 -7.66
C VAL A 36 -12.87 -12.35 -9.11
N ILE A 37 -12.16 -11.72 -10.04
CA ILE A 37 -12.42 -11.86 -11.48
C ILE A 37 -11.59 -13.02 -12.04
N LYS A 38 -10.35 -13.16 -11.57
CA LYS A 38 -9.44 -14.23 -11.98
C LYS A 38 -8.37 -14.46 -10.92
N GLY A 39 -8.15 -15.73 -10.58
CA GLY A 39 -7.12 -16.11 -9.60
C GLY A 39 -7.46 -15.67 -8.19
N THR A 40 -6.51 -15.11 -7.49
CA THR A 40 -6.64 -14.59 -6.12
C THR A 40 -6.50 -13.07 -6.15
N ALA A 41 -7.35 -12.36 -5.42
CA ALA A 41 -7.23 -10.94 -5.19
C ALA A 41 -6.64 -10.66 -3.80
N VAL A 42 -6.32 -9.42 -3.53
CA VAL A 42 -5.95 -8.95 -2.20
C VAL A 42 -7.05 -8.05 -1.66
N LYS A 43 -7.45 -8.30 -0.41
CA LYS A 43 -8.35 -7.45 0.35
C LYS A 43 -7.54 -6.61 1.31
N MET A 44 -7.70 -5.30 1.22
CA MET A 44 -7.07 -4.34 2.10
C MET A 44 -8.16 -3.63 2.91
N LYS A 45 -8.07 -3.73 4.23
CA LYS A 45 -8.99 -3.09 5.15
C LYS A 45 -8.19 -2.45 6.28
N SER A 46 -8.09 -1.14 6.27
CA SER A 46 -7.47 -0.40 7.36
C SER A 46 -8.22 -0.63 8.67
N GLY A 47 -7.52 -0.61 9.77
CA GLY A 47 -8.12 -0.84 11.07
C GLY A 47 -7.37 -0.11 12.17
N GLU A 48 -7.91 -0.21 13.39
CA GLU A 48 -7.32 0.37 14.58
C GLU A 48 -7.32 -0.65 15.71
N LEU A 49 -6.22 -0.67 16.45
CA LEU A 49 -6.09 -1.46 17.67
C LEU A 49 -5.31 -0.67 18.72
N MET A 50 -5.90 -0.55 19.92
CA MET A 50 -5.27 0.16 21.06
C MET A 50 -4.81 1.58 20.72
N GLY A 51 -5.60 2.31 19.93
CA GLY A 51 -5.29 3.67 19.50
C GLY A 51 -4.28 3.77 18.35
N ASN A 52 -3.80 2.65 17.81
CA ASN A 52 -2.85 2.62 16.71
C ASN A 52 -3.57 2.27 15.40
N PHE A 53 -3.42 3.14 14.40
CA PHE A 53 -3.98 2.94 13.08
C PHE A 53 -3.03 2.12 12.20
N ALA A 54 -3.58 1.13 11.50
CA ALA A 54 -2.86 0.32 10.53
C ALA A 54 -3.57 0.36 9.18
N ALA A 55 -2.92 0.94 8.19
CA ALA A 55 -3.44 1.00 6.83
C ALA A 55 -3.31 -0.34 6.12
N GLY A 56 -4.37 -0.77 5.42
CA GLY A 56 -4.28 -1.84 4.45
C GLY A 56 -3.41 -1.41 3.27
N ASN A 57 -2.38 -2.19 2.96
CA ASN A 57 -1.44 -1.88 1.90
C ASN A 57 -0.83 -3.14 1.29
N ILE A 58 -0.37 -3.01 0.05
CA ILE A 58 0.46 -4.00 -0.64
C ILE A 58 1.46 -3.26 -1.52
N TYR A 59 2.66 -3.76 -1.62
CA TYR A 59 3.73 -3.16 -2.43
C TYR A 59 4.68 -4.23 -2.97
N THR A 60 5.39 -3.90 -4.04
CA THR A 60 6.51 -4.72 -4.50
C THR A 60 7.73 -4.43 -3.64
N GLY A 61 8.28 -5.46 -3.01
CA GLY A 61 9.39 -5.32 -2.08
C GLY A 61 9.27 -6.22 -0.86
N ASP A 62 9.83 -5.79 0.25
CA ASP A 62 9.97 -6.57 1.48
C ASP A 62 9.62 -5.73 2.71
N PHE A 63 9.05 -6.35 3.73
CA PHE A 63 8.94 -5.75 5.05
C PHE A 63 10.32 -5.66 5.69
N GLY A 64 10.64 -4.54 6.30
CA GLY A 64 11.93 -4.34 6.96
C GLY A 64 11.86 -4.60 8.46
N SER A 65 11.15 -3.74 9.19
CA SER A 65 10.99 -3.86 10.64
C SER A 65 9.85 -2.96 11.13
N ALA A 66 9.31 -3.30 12.29
CA ALA A 66 8.44 -2.41 13.06
C ALA A 66 9.28 -1.52 14.00
N THR A 67 8.80 -0.31 14.26
CA THR A 67 9.40 0.64 15.21
C THR A 67 8.37 1.10 16.22
N LEU A 68 8.77 1.23 17.49
CA LEU A 68 7.88 1.67 18.58
C LEU A 68 8.06 3.15 18.92
N SER A 69 9.24 3.71 18.66
CA SER A 69 9.52 5.11 18.95
C SER A 69 10.48 5.71 17.90
N PRO A 70 10.01 6.55 16.99
CA PRO A 70 8.59 6.80 16.72
C PRO A 70 7.88 5.54 16.20
N MET A 71 6.58 5.43 16.53
CA MET A 71 5.80 4.27 16.07
C MET A 71 5.65 4.28 14.55
N GLY A 72 5.95 3.15 13.91
CA GLY A 72 5.87 3.02 12.48
C GLY A 72 6.47 1.72 11.95
N ALA A 73 6.68 1.68 10.64
CA ALA A 73 7.30 0.57 9.97
C ALA A 73 8.36 1.06 8.98
N LYS A 74 9.39 0.25 8.81
CA LYS A 74 10.37 0.37 7.72
C LYS A 74 10.04 -0.66 6.66
N LEU A 75 9.86 -0.22 5.43
CA LEU A 75 9.51 -1.03 4.27
C LEU A 75 10.58 -0.85 3.21
N LYS A 76 10.93 -1.91 2.51
CA LYS A 76 11.90 -1.88 1.41
C LYS A 76 11.13 -1.98 0.09
N TRP A 77 10.85 -0.84 -0.52
CA TRP A 77 10.10 -0.78 -1.76
C TRP A 77 10.97 -0.95 -2.99
N GLY A 78 10.49 -1.77 -3.90
CA GLY A 78 11.10 -2.03 -5.20
C GLY A 78 11.70 -3.41 -5.33
N ILE A 79 11.51 -3.96 -6.52
CA ILE A 79 12.13 -5.22 -6.97
C ILE A 79 12.86 -4.95 -8.28
N PRO A 80 13.89 -5.71 -8.63
CA PRO A 80 14.55 -5.62 -9.94
C PRO A 80 13.55 -5.85 -11.07
N PHE A 81 13.54 -4.95 -12.06
CA PHE A 81 12.66 -5.05 -13.21
C PHE A 81 13.40 -4.60 -14.48
N THR A 82 13.47 -5.46 -15.48
CA THR A 82 14.30 -5.26 -16.67
C THR A 82 13.53 -4.93 -17.94
N SER A 83 12.20 -4.98 -17.88
CA SER A 83 11.33 -4.67 -19.02
C SER A 83 10.89 -3.21 -19.04
N ARG A 84 10.33 -2.78 -20.17
CA ARG A 84 9.73 -1.45 -20.32
C ARG A 84 8.21 -1.61 -20.46
N PRO A 85 7.46 -1.62 -19.36
CA PRO A 85 6.01 -1.79 -19.41
C PRO A 85 5.36 -0.54 -20.00
N LEU A 86 4.25 -0.73 -20.69
CA LEU A 86 3.41 0.37 -21.17
C LEU A 86 2.35 0.76 -20.15
N ALA A 87 1.87 -0.19 -19.35
CA ALA A 87 0.81 0.01 -18.38
C ALA A 87 0.82 -1.08 -17.30
N LEU A 88 0.34 -0.73 -16.12
CA LEU A 88 -0.23 -1.68 -15.15
C LEU A 88 -1.73 -1.77 -15.42
N ARG A 89 -2.25 -2.98 -15.56
CA ARG A 89 -3.68 -3.22 -15.74
C ARG A 89 -4.17 -4.19 -14.68
N GLY A 90 -5.38 -3.94 -14.18
CA GLY A 90 -6.00 -4.77 -13.16
C GLY A 90 -7.43 -4.34 -12.91
N TRP A 91 -8.08 -5.04 -12.00
CA TRP A 91 -9.40 -4.70 -11.48
C TRP A 91 -9.27 -4.34 -10.02
N TYR A 92 -10.05 -3.36 -9.58
CA TYR A 92 -10.16 -3.03 -8.19
C TYR A 92 -11.62 -2.83 -7.81
N ARG A 93 -11.92 -3.10 -6.55
CA ARG A 93 -13.16 -2.77 -5.90
C ARG A 93 -12.86 -1.91 -4.70
N TYR A 94 -13.55 -0.79 -4.58
CA TYR A 94 -13.33 0.14 -3.50
C TYR A 94 -14.65 0.59 -2.88
N GLU A 95 -14.70 0.60 -1.57
CA GLU A 95 -15.82 1.08 -0.77
C GLU A 95 -15.27 2.12 0.20
N PRO A 96 -15.39 3.42 -0.12
CA PRO A 96 -14.88 4.48 0.73
C PRO A 96 -15.62 4.50 2.07
N GLN A 97 -14.89 4.78 3.13
CA GLN A 97 -15.44 5.01 4.46
C GLN A 97 -15.22 6.47 4.86
N SER A 98 -15.95 6.96 5.85
CA SER A 98 -15.67 8.28 6.40
C SER A 98 -14.34 8.30 7.13
N ILE A 99 -13.54 9.32 6.87
CA ILE A 99 -12.30 9.59 7.59
C ILE A 99 -12.67 9.95 9.03
N ASN A 100 -12.36 9.08 9.96
CA ASN A 100 -12.66 9.23 11.37
C ASN A 100 -11.43 9.51 12.24
N ARG A 101 -10.25 9.59 11.62
CA ARG A 101 -8.99 9.85 12.29
C ARG A 101 -8.09 10.72 11.41
N THR A 102 -7.69 11.85 11.95
CA THR A 102 -6.82 12.83 11.29
C THR A 102 -5.78 13.35 12.28
N SER A 103 -4.64 13.80 11.78
CA SER A 103 -3.76 14.69 12.53
C SER A 103 -4.24 16.13 12.41
N ASP A 104 -3.72 17.01 13.24
CA ASP A 104 -4.12 18.44 13.28
C ASP A 104 -4.04 19.10 11.88
N SER A 105 -2.96 18.81 11.13
CA SER A 105 -2.75 19.35 9.78
C SER A 105 -3.81 18.91 8.78
N TYR A 106 -4.51 17.81 9.04
CA TYR A 106 -5.50 17.21 8.15
C TYR A 106 -6.90 17.16 8.76
N SER A 107 -7.16 17.90 9.84
CA SER A 107 -8.45 17.94 10.55
C SER A 107 -9.62 18.29 9.63
N HIS A 108 -9.38 19.10 8.58
CA HIS A 108 -10.37 19.48 7.57
C HIS A 108 -10.90 18.30 6.74
N LEU A 109 -10.21 17.14 6.75
CA LEU A 109 -10.65 15.93 6.04
C LEU A 109 -11.58 15.05 6.89
N SER A 110 -11.74 15.34 8.18
CA SER A 110 -12.59 14.56 9.07
C SER A 110 -14.04 14.51 8.57
N GLY A 111 -14.62 13.31 8.53
CA GLY A 111 -15.97 13.06 8.03
C GLY A 111 -16.10 12.98 6.51
N GLN A 112 -15.06 13.31 5.76
CA GLN A 112 -15.06 13.16 4.31
C GLN A 112 -14.83 11.70 3.91
N PRO A 113 -15.24 11.28 2.70
CA PRO A 113 -14.88 9.97 2.19
C PRO A 113 -13.36 9.83 2.11
N ASP A 114 -12.83 8.69 2.51
CA ASP A 114 -11.43 8.35 2.28
C ASP A 114 -11.17 8.02 0.80
N PHE A 115 -9.94 7.70 0.46
CA PHE A 115 -9.56 7.38 -0.92
C PHE A 115 -8.63 6.18 -0.97
N CYS A 116 -8.72 5.41 -2.04
CA CYS A 116 -7.70 4.44 -2.40
C CYS A 116 -6.66 5.06 -3.32
N GLN A 117 -5.44 4.53 -3.23
CA GLN A 117 -4.34 4.96 -4.06
C GLN A 117 -3.62 3.75 -4.65
N ILE A 118 -3.50 3.73 -5.99
CA ILE A 118 -2.75 2.71 -6.72
C ILE A 118 -1.65 3.43 -7.48
N GLN A 119 -0.40 3.05 -7.24
CA GLN A 119 0.76 3.71 -7.85
C GLN A 119 1.74 2.69 -8.42
N ILE A 120 2.38 3.06 -9.52
CA ILE A 120 3.50 2.32 -10.09
C ILE A 120 4.64 3.28 -10.41
N PHE A 121 5.84 2.88 -10.03
CA PHE A 121 7.08 3.61 -10.32
C PHE A 121 8.04 2.71 -11.06
N LEU A 122 8.69 3.24 -12.10
CA LEU A 122 9.96 2.73 -12.59
C LEU A 122 11.05 3.67 -12.15
N THR A 123 12.08 3.13 -11.53
CA THR A 123 13.16 3.91 -10.95
C THR A 123 14.52 3.40 -11.38
N ASN A 124 15.56 4.21 -11.25
CA ASN A 124 16.94 3.81 -11.44
C ASN A 124 17.67 3.51 -10.11
N TRP A 125 16.89 3.15 -9.08
CA TRP A 125 17.49 2.77 -7.79
C TRP A 125 18.39 1.54 -7.94
N SER A 126 19.54 1.57 -7.32
CA SER A 126 20.47 0.43 -7.28
C SER A 126 20.12 -0.61 -6.21
N ALA A 127 19.20 -0.27 -5.31
CA ALA A 127 18.67 -1.11 -4.23
C ALA A 127 17.24 -0.67 -3.88
N PRO A 128 16.46 -1.51 -3.19
CA PRO A 128 15.14 -1.12 -2.69
C PRO A 128 15.19 0.18 -1.88
N PHE A 129 14.20 1.05 -2.08
CA PHE A 129 14.09 2.30 -1.34
C PHE A 129 13.46 2.03 0.03
N GLU A 130 14.11 2.49 1.10
CA GLU A 130 13.56 2.39 2.45
C GLU A 130 12.52 3.48 2.71
N ILE A 131 11.27 3.08 2.86
CA ILE A 131 10.21 3.88 3.45
C ILE A 131 10.32 3.75 4.97
N SER A 132 10.18 4.86 5.70
CA SER A 132 10.06 4.86 7.15
C SER A 132 8.87 5.72 7.55
N THR A 133 7.77 5.08 7.96
CA THR A 133 6.54 5.81 8.29
C THR A 133 6.69 6.59 9.60
N GLY A 134 7.46 6.07 10.56
CA GLY A 134 7.75 6.76 11.82
C GLY A 134 8.61 8.01 11.63
N ASP A 135 9.53 8.00 10.65
CA ASP A 135 10.44 9.10 10.35
C ASP A 135 9.90 10.02 9.22
N ASN A 136 8.67 9.83 8.76
CA ASN A 136 8.08 10.54 7.62
C ASN A 136 8.94 10.46 6.34
N ARG A 137 9.65 9.37 6.15
CA ARG A 137 10.48 9.13 4.97
C ARG A 137 9.68 8.38 3.91
N PHE A 138 9.31 9.07 2.85
CA PHE A 138 8.55 8.55 1.72
C PHE A 138 9.28 8.81 0.40
N VAL A 139 8.82 8.15 -0.67
CA VAL A 139 9.31 8.45 -2.02
C VAL A 139 8.87 9.86 -2.39
N ASP A 140 9.81 10.71 -2.76
CA ASP A 140 9.50 11.99 -3.39
C ASP A 140 8.96 11.74 -4.81
N THR A 141 7.66 11.96 -5.00
CA THR A 141 6.97 11.79 -6.28
C THR A 141 6.95 13.07 -7.12
N SER A 142 7.64 14.10 -6.71
CA SER A 142 7.71 15.35 -7.45
C SER A 142 8.40 15.15 -8.80
N LYS A 143 8.05 16.01 -9.76
CA LYS A 143 8.67 16.03 -11.11
C LYS A 143 10.19 16.33 -11.08
N ASN A 144 10.69 16.79 -9.95
CA ASN A 144 12.12 17.09 -9.76
C ASN A 144 12.94 15.86 -9.39
N ASN A 145 12.31 14.79 -8.92
CA ASN A 145 12.99 13.56 -8.56
C ASN A 145 13.46 12.82 -9.82
N LYS A 146 14.75 12.92 -10.13
CA LYS A 146 15.37 12.30 -11.30
C LYS A 146 15.60 10.79 -11.16
N THR A 147 15.31 10.21 -9.99
CA THR A 147 15.41 8.77 -9.80
C THR A 147 14.14 8.04 -10.27
N ILE A 148 13.03 8.73 -10.44
CA ILE A 148 11.82 8.18 -11.04
C ILE A 148 11.87 8.34 -12.55
N ILE A 149 11.96 7.23 -13.27
CA ILE A 149 12.02 7.18 -14.74
C ILE A 149 10.61 7.27 -15.34
N ALA A 150 9.64 6.58 -14.72
CA ALA A 150 8.25 6.62 -15.11
C ALA A 150 7.35 6.45 -13.89
N TYR A 151 6.18 7.07 -13.96
CA TYR A 151 5.17 7.05 -12.92
C TYR A 151 3.78 6.88 -13.53
N GLY A 152 2.97 6.05 -12.91
CA GLY A 152 1.54 5.96 -13.15
C GLY A 152 0.80 5.91 -11.83
N GLY A 153 -0.38 6.53 -11.74
CA GLY A 153 -1.15 6.53 -10.51
C GLY A 153 -2.63 6.73 -10.73
N LEU A 154 -3.40 6.15 -9.83
CA LEU A 154 -4.84 6.35 -9.66
C LEU A 154 -5.10 6.71 -8.21
N ILE A 155 -5.87 7.75 -8.00
CA ILE A 155 -6.47 8.08 -6.70
C ILE A 155 -7.98 8.13 -6.94
N SER A 156 -8.76 7.41 -6.15
CA SER A 156 -10.21 7.37 -6.29
C SER A 156 -10.92 7.39 -4.95
N GLN A 157 -12.01 8.15 -4.90
CA GLN A 157 -13.01 8.15 -3.83
C GLN A 157 -14.33 7.50 -4.29
N ASP A 158 -14.37 7.01 -5.54
CA ASP A 158 -15.59 6.43 -6.10
C ASP A 158 -15.91 5.09 -5.42
N ASN A 159 -17.14 4.94 -4.97
CA ASN A 159 -17.66 3.63 -4.60
C ASN A 159 -17.84 2.78 -5.87
N THR A 160 -17.10 1.69 -5.97
CA THR A 160 -17.17 0.76 -7.11
C THR A 160 -17.91 -0.53 -6.77
N THR A 161 -18.54 -0.63 -5.60
CA THR A 161 -19.22 -1.86 -5.16
C THR A 161 -20.49 -2.13 -5.93
N ASP A 162 -21.16 -1.07 -6.41
CA ASP A 162 -22.44 -1.14 -7.11
C ASP A 162 -22.29 -1.44 -8.61
N ASN A 163 -21.10 -1.25 -9.16
CA ASN A 163 -20.79 -1.58 -10.57
C ASN A 163 -19.35 -2.09 -10.72
N PRO A 164 -19.09 -3.33 -10.36
CA PRO A 164 -17.75 -3.92 -10.39
C PRO A 164 -17.15 -4.08 -11.80
N GLU A 165 -17.96 -3.96 -12.86
CA GLU A 165 -17.51 -4.12 -14.25
C GLU A 165 -17.06 -2.80 -14.90
N SER A 166 -17.20 -1.67 -14.25
CA SER A 166 -17.04 -0.35 -14.87
C SER A 166 -15.62 0.23 -14.80
N LYS A 167 -14.64 -0.49 -14.24
CA LYS A 167 -13.27 0.08 -14.12
C LYS A 167 -12.17 -0.97 -14.22
#